data_dba4d50dd968aa75833e9b9466c6ca9a
#
_entry.id   dba4d50dd968aa75833e9b9466c6ca9a
#
_cell.length_a   1.000
_cell.length_b   1.000
_cell.length_c   1.000
_cell.angle_alpha   90.00
_cell.angle_beta   90.00
_cell.angle_gamma   90.00
#
_symmetry.space_group_name_H-M   'P 1'
#
loop_
_entity.id
_entity.type
_entity.pdbx_description
1 polymer ?
#
loop_
_entity_poly.entity_id
_entity_poly.type
_entity_poly.pdbx_seq_one_letter_code
_entity_poly.pdbx_strand_id
1 'polypeptide(L)'
;FHENKIKRSEFMFYFVKKQGRSALLGFAGMLFMANFPYRNLRRFTLLGYIVGCILLLLLIPFGQVINGQKRWLWFFQPSEVVKITTTLFLAHFICLHKDYLKDFTGFVKCLAVVAIPCAMIAITNFSTALLLALIGGAMLFAAGFDMKYFAYVSGPVVGAGAIAILLP
;
A
#
# COMPACT_ATOMS: atom_id res chain seq x y z
N PHE A 1 -41.05 5.56 21.62
CA PHE A 1 -39.90 4.77 22.14
C PHE A 1 -39.71 3.45 21.35
N HIS A 2 -40.75 2.82 20.82
CA HIS A 2 -40.71 1.56 20.09
C HIS A 2 -40.20 1.73 18.65
N GLU A 3 -40.59 2.79 17.96
CA GLU A 3 -40.26 3.06 16.56
C GLU A 3 -38.74 3.29 16.32
N ASN A 4 -38.07 3.93 17.28
CA ASN A 4 -36.63 4.15 17.24
C ASN A 4 -35.80 2.86 17.45
N LYS A 5 -36.35 1.86 18.16
CA LYS A 5 -35.68 0.56 18.34
C LYS A 5 -35.75 -0.29 17.04
N ILE A 6 -36.90 -0.26 16.35
CA ILE A 6 -37.09 -0.99 15.10
C ILE A 6 -36.19 -0.43 14.02
N LYS A 7 -36.15 0.89 13.84
CA LYS A 7 -35.23 1.55 12.86
C LYS A 7 -33.74 1.24 13.15
N ARG A 8 -33.39 1.18 14.44
CA ARG A 8 -32.03 0.86 14.87
C ARG A 8 -31.66 -0.60 14.58
N SER A 9 -32.57 -1.55 14.76
CA SER A 9 -32.33 -2.96 14.44
C SER A 9 -32.25 -3.20 12.94
N GLU A 10 -33.09 -2.57 12.13
CA GLU A 10 -33.02 -2.67 10.66
C GLU A 10 -31.72 -2.07 10.12
N PHE A 11 -31.31 -0.94 10.68
CA PHE A 11 -30.05 -0.30 10.34
C PHE A 11 -28.84 -1.22 10.66
N MET A 12 -28.84 -1.84 11.84
CA MET A 12 -27.80 -2.80 12.24
C MET A 12 -27.80 -4.04 11.33
N PHE A 13 -28.96 -4.61 11.01
CA PHE A 13 -29.06 -5.75 10.10
C PHE A 13 -28.58 -5.42 8.68
N TYR A 14 -28.84 -4.21 8.20
CA TYR A 14 -28.33 -3.75 6.90
C TYR A 14 -26.79 -3.71 6.89
N PHE A 15 -26.15 -3.16 7.93
CA PHE A 15 -24.70 -3.13 8.04
C PHE A 15 -24.10 -4.53 8.15
N VAL A 16 -24.66 -5.40 8.98
CA VAL A 16 -24.21 -6.80 9.13
C VAL A 16 -24.31 -7.55 7.80
N LYS A 17 -25.41 -7.42 7.07
CA LYS A 17 -25.55 -8.03 5.73
C LYS A 17 -24.53 -7.49 4.74
N LYS A 18 -24.30 -6.18 4.71
CA LYS A 18 -23.31 -5.54 3.83
C LYS A 18 -21.89 -6.03 4.14
N GLN A 19 -21.55 -6.04 5.43
CA GLN A 19 -20.26 -6.50 5.90
C GLN A 19 -20.05 -8.00 5.68
N GLY A 20 -21.08 -8.81 5.90
CA GLY A 20 -21.06 -10.25 5.65
C GLY A 20 -20.83 -10.59 4.17
N ARG A 21 -21.47 -9.87 3.24
CA ARG A 21 -21.21 -10.04 1.80
C ARG A 21 -19.77 -9.70 1.43
N SER A 22 -19.24 -8.58 1.95
CA SER A 22 -17.86 -8.19 1.69
C SER A 22 -16.86 -9.18 2.28
N ALA A 23 -17.11 -9.70 3.47
CA ALA A 23 -16.29 -10.72 4.11
C ALA A 23 -16.31 -12.04 3.32
N LEU A 24 -17.47 -12.45 2.82
CA LEU A 24 -17.62 -13.66 2.01
C LEU A 24 -16.89 -13.54 0.67
N LEU A 25 -16.98 -12.37 0.01
CA LEU A 25 -16.22 -12.08 -1.22
C LEU A 25 -14.71 -12.06 -0.95
N GLY A 26 -14.27 -11.45 0.16
CA GLY A 26 -12.87 -11.45 0.57
C GLY A 26 -12.34 -12.86 0.85
N PHE A 27 -13.13 -13.69 1.54
CA PHE A 27 -12.79 -15.08 1.81
C PHE A 27 -12.70 -15.93 0.54
N ALA A 28 -13.66 -15.77 -0.38
CA ALA A 28 -13.63 -16.43 -1.68
C ALA A 28 -12.40 -16.00 -2.52
N GLY A 29 -12.08 -14.70 -2.50
CA GLY A 29 -10.87 -14.16 -3.14
C GLY A 29 -9.59 -14.73 -2.53
N MET A 30 -9.53 -14.88 -1.21
CA MET A 30 -8.40 -15.50 -0.50
C MET A 30 -8.22 -16.97 -0.91
N LEU A 31 -9.29 -17.76 -0.94
CA LEU A 31 -9.25 -19.16 -1.39
C LEU A 31 -8.83 -19.28 -2.86
N PHE A 32 -9.33 -18.40 -3.72
CA PHE A 32 -8.93 -18.34 -5.12
C PHE A 32 -7.42 -18.05 -5.25
N MET A 33 -6.92 -17.05 -4.54
CA MET A 33 -5.49 -16.69 -4.55
C MET A 33 -4.60 -17.76 -3.94
N ALA A 34 -5.06 -18.50 -2.93
CA ALA A 34 -4.31 -19.60 -2.35
C ALA A 34 -4.05 -20.75 -3.33
N ASN A 35 -4.96 -20.98 -4.28
CA ASN A 35 -4.83 -21.98 -5.34
C ASN A 35 -4.19 -21.42 -6.62
N PHE A 36 -3.96 -20.11 -6.69
CA PHE A 36 -3.41 -19.49 -7.90
C PHE A 36 -1.90 -19.67 -7.98
N PRO A 37 -1.33 -20.17 -9.09
CA PRO A 37 0.11 -20.40 -9.22
C PRO A 37 0.87 -19.06 -9.21
N TYR A 38 1.69 -18.83 -8.18
CA TYR A 38 2.48 -17.60 -7.99
C TYR A 38 3.40 -17.27 -9.18
N ARG A 39 3.75 -18.28 -10.00
CA ARG A 39 4.56 -18.09 -11.22
C ARG A 39 3.88 -17.18 -12.24
N ASN A 40 2.56 -17.25 -12.34
CA ASN A 40 1.80 -16.37 -13.24
C ASN A 40 1.75 -14.94 -12.68
N LEU A 41 1.62 -14.81 -11.35
CA LEU A 41 1.66 -13.50 -10.69
C LEU A 41 2.96 -12.77 -11.00
N ARG A 42 4.09 -13.49 -11.00
CA ARG A 42 5.41 -12.94 -11.27
C ARG A 42 5.52 -12.24 -12.64
N ARG A 43 4.84 -12.75 -13.66
CA ARG A 43 4.85 -12.14 -15.01
C ARG A 43 4.12 -10.79 -15.05
N PHE A 44 3.12 -10.62 -14.18
CA PHE A 44 2.26 -9.43 -14.16
C PHE A 44 2.66 -8.40 -13.11
N THR A 45 3.72 -8.66 -12.30
CA THR A 45 4.11 -7.74 -11.21
C THR A 45 4.53 -6.37 -11.71
N LEU A 46 5.32 -6.30 -12.78
CA LEU A 46 5.75 -5.03 -13.37
C LEU A 46 4.56 -4.27 -13.98
N LEU A 47 3.71 -4.98 -14.73
CA LEU A 47 2.49 -4.38 -15.30
C LEU A 47 1.57 -3.85 -14.19
N GLY A 48 1.34 -4.64 -13.15
CA GLY A 48 0.53 -4.24 -12.00
C GLY A 48 1.11 -3.02 -11.27
N TYR A 49 2.44 -2.95 -11.12
CA TYR A 49 3.11 -1.80 -10.53
C TYR A 49 2.91 -0.52 -11.36
N ILE A 50 3.13 -0.61 -12.68
CA ILE A 50 2.95 0.54 -13.61
C ILE A 50 1.49 0.99 -13.60
N VAL A 51 0.53 0.06 -13.73
CA VAL A 51 -0.90 0.37 -13.69
C VAL A 51 -1.27 1.00 -12.34
N GLY A 52 -0.74 0.48 -11.24
CA GLY A 52 -0.93 1.05 -9.91
C GLY A 52 -0.45 2.51 -9.82
N CYS A 53 0.74 2.81 -10.32
CA CYS A 53 1.27 4.18 -10.37
C CYS A 53 0.40 5.10 -11.24
N ILE A 54 -0.08 4.61 -12.39
CA ILE A 54 -0.99 5.37 -13.26
C ILE A 54 -2.32 5.66 -12.54
N LEU A 55 -2.87 4.68 -11.82
CA LEU A 55 -4.09 4.88 -11.03
C LEU A 55 -3.92 5.90 -9.92
N LEU A 56 -2.73 5.97 -9.29
CA LEU A 56 -2.42 7.02 -8.31
C LEU A 56 -2.33 8.40 -8.98
N LEU A 57 -1.73 8.50 -10.16
CA LEU A 57 -1.69 9.76 -10.92
C LEU A 57 -3.10 10.24 -11.28
N LEU A 58 -3.98 9.32 -11.71
CA LEU A 58 -5.37 9.61 -12.01
C LEU A 58 -6.18 10.01 -10.77
N LEU A 59 -5.80 9.52 -9.59
CA LEU A 59 -6.46 9.88 -8.33
C LEU A 59 -6.32 11.36 -7.99
N ILE A 60 -5.20 12.01 -8.36
CA ILE A 60 -4.94 13.41 -8.05
C ILE A 60 -6.00 14.35 -8.68
N PRO A 61 -6.28 14.28 -10.01
CA PRO A 61 -7.32 15.11 -10.63
C PRO A 61 -8.75 14.58 -10.41
N PHE A 62 -8.97 13.25 -10.45
CA PHE A 62 -10.31 12.65 -10.49
C PHE A 62 -10.79 12.05 -9.16
N GLY A 63 -9.97 12.11 -8.11
CA GLY A 63 -10.32 11.54 -6.81
C GLY A 63 -11.50 12.23 -6.14
N GLN A 64 -12.44 11.44 -5.62
CA GLN A 64 -13.53 11.94 -4.79
C GLN A 64 -13.03 12.33 -3.39
N VAL A 65 -13.42 13.52 -2.95
CA VAL A 65 -13.10 13.99 -1.60
C VAL A 65 -14.10 13.42 -0.62
N ILE A 66 -13.65 12.52 0.25
CA ILE A 66 -14.42 11.98 1.35
C ILE A 66 -13.67 12.32 2.65
N ASN A 67 -14.35 13.01 3.58
CA ASN A 67 -13.77 13.49 4.85
C ASN A 67 -12.50 14.34 4.67
N GLY A 68 -12.48 15.23 3.65
CA GLY A 68 -11.38 16.14 3.41
C GLY A 68 -10.16 15.53 2.70
N GLN A 69 -10.22 14.25 2.32
CA GLN A 69 -9.12 13.58 1.63
C GLN A 69 -9.58 12.89 0.34
N LYS A 70 -8.78 13.01 -0.73
CA LYS A 70 -9.01 12.34 -2.01
C LYS A 70 -8.49 10.91 -1.92
N ARG A 71 -9.35 9.96 -1.57
CA ARG A 71 -8.94 8.54 -1.35
C ARG A 71 -9.60 7.56 -2.30
N TRP A 72 -10.75 7.91 -2.86
CA TRP A 72 -11.61 7.01 -3.61
C TRP A 72 -11.68 7.38 -5.07
N LEU A 73 -11.52 6.40 -5.93
CA LEU A 73 -11.81 6.47 -7.35
C LEU A 73 -13.03 5.58 -7.59
N TRP A 74 -14.22 6.20 -7.72
CA TRP A 74 -15.50 5.54 -7.89
C TRP A 74 -15.82 4.52 -6.77
N PHE A 75 -15.45 3.24 -6.94
CA PHE A 75 -15.82 2.14 -6.04
C PHE A 75 -14.65 1.56 -5.23
N PHE A 76 -13.42 1.88 -5.58
CA PHE A 76 -12.25 1.31 -4.94
C PHE A 76 -11.21 2.38 -4.57
N GLN A 77 -10.35 2.01 -3.65
CA GLN A 77 -9.25 2.87 -3.23
C GLN A 77 -7.97 2.42 -3.96
N PRO A 78 -7.43 3.22 -4.91
CA PRO A 78 -6.23 2.84 -5.68
C PRO A 78 -5.02 2.48 -4.82
N SER A 79 -4.84 3.15 -3.69
CA SER A 79 -3.73 2.87 -2.77
C SER A 79 -3.73 1.44 -2.19
N GLU A 80 -4.90 0.77 -2.09
CA GLU A 80 -4.96 -0.63 -1.67
C GLU A 80 -4.35 -1.55 -2.72
N VAL A 81 -4.69 -1.32 -3.99
CA VAL A 81 -4.12 -2.08 -5.11
C VAL A 81 -2.62 -1.83 -5.21
N VAL A 82 -2.19 -0.57 -5.07
CA VAL A 82 -0.77 -0.19 -5.15
C VAL A 82 0.06 -0.82 -4.04
N LYS A 83 -0.44 -0.92 -2.82
CA LYS A 83 0.26 -1.64 -1.74
C LYS A 83 0.57 -3.08 -2.13
N ILE A 84 -0.40 -3.79 -2.69
CA ILE A 84 -0.22 -5.19 -3.10
C ILE A 84 0.74 -5.29 -4.28
N THR A 85 0.55 -4.48 -5.33
CA THR A 85 1.39 -4.54 -6.54
C THR A 85 2.82 -4.11 -6.27
N THR A 86 3.05 -3.10 -5.43
CA THR A 86 4.38 -2.66 -5.02
C THR A 86 5.09 -3.76 -4.21
N THR A 87 4.40 -4.39 -3.27
CA THR A 87 4.95 -5.49 -2.47
C THR A 87 5.36 -6.67 -3.35
N LEU A 88 4.50 -7.08 -4.27
CA LEU A 88 4.78 -8.17 -5.21
C LEU A 88 5.94 -7.82 -6.16
N PHE A 89 5.96 -6.60 -6.67
CA PHE A 89 7.02 -6.16 -7.57
C PHE A 89 8.36 -6.04 -6.85
N LEU A 90 8.38 -5.50 -5.62
CA LEU A 90 9.58 -5.43 -4.79
C LEU A 90 10.13 -6.83 -4.49
N ALA A 91 9.28 -7.78 -4.09
CA ALA A 91 9.70 -9.17 -3.87
C ALA A 91 10.31 -9.79 -5.12
N HIS A 92 9.67 -9.58 -6.28
CA HIS A 92 10.17 -10.05 -7.55
C HIS A 92 11.52 -9.41 -7.92
N PHE A 93 11.65 -8.10 -7.74
CA PHE A 93 12.86 -7.36 -8.02
C PHE A 93 14.05 -7.83 -7.17
N ILE A 94 13.83 -8.02 -5.87
CA ILE A 94 14.84 -8.56 -4.93
C ILE A 94 15.27 -9.98 -5.34
N CYS A 95 14.31 -10.84 -5.71
CA CYS A 95 14.62 -12.21 -6.13
C CYS A 95 15.42 -12.30 -7.43
N LEU A 96 15.22 -11.35 -8.35
CA LEU A 96 15.98 -11.31 -9.61
C LEU A 96 17.40 -10.80 -9.43
N HIS A 97 17.61 -9.91 -8.46
CA HIS A 97 18.87 -9.17 -8.33
C HIS A 97 19.52 -9.46 -6.96
N LYS A 98 19.71 -10.74 -6.65
CA LYS A 98 20.34 -11.16 -5.39
C LYS A 98 21.74 -10.60 -5.19
N ASP A 99 22.46 -10.34 -6.28
CA ASP A 99 23.79 -9.75 -6.23
C ASP A 99 23.80 -8.30 -5.72
N TYR A 100 22.68 -7.60 -5.86
CA TYR A 100 22.53 -6.22 -5.36
C TYR A 100 22.33 -6.12 -3.86
N LEU A 101 22.09 -7.25 -3.16
CA LEU A 101 21.87 -7.25 -1.71
C LEU A 101 23.09 -6.79 -0.90
N LYS A 102 24.30 -6.86 -1.50
CA LYS A 102 25.56 -6.46 -0.87
C LYS A 102 25.94 -5.00 -1.16
N ASP A 103 25.32 -4.37 -2.16
CA ASP A 103 25.68 -3.06 -2.62
C ASP A 103 24.69 -1.98 -2.19
N PHE A 104 25.23 -0.83 -1.77
CA PHE A 104 24.40 0.35 -1.47
C PHE A 104 23.54 0.77 -2.67
N THR A 105 24.07 0.67 -3.89
CA THR A 105 23.32 0.98 -5.11
C THR A 105 22.11 0.08 -5.30
N GLY A 106 22.23 -1.21 -4.96
CA GLY A 106 21.11 -2.14 -4.97
C GLY A 106 20.03 -1.78 -3.95
N PHE A 107 20.44 -1.40 -2.74
CA PHE A 107 19.52 -0.91 -1.71
C PHE A 107 18.74 0.32 -2.18
N VAL A 108 19.41 1.31 -2.77
CA VAL A 108 18.78 2.54 -3.29
C VAL A 108 17.78 2.23 -4.41
N LYS A 109 18.10 1.30 -5.31
CA LYS A 109 17.17 0.88 -6.38
C LYS A 109 15.92 0.22 -5.81
N CYS A 110 16.07 -0.70 -4.84
CA CYS A 110 14.93 -1.33 -4.17
C CYS A 110 14.10 -0.30 -3.38
N LEU A 111 14.77 0.63 -2.71
CA LEU A 111 14.11 1.71 -2.00
C LEU A 111 13.33 2.63 -2.94
N ALA A 112 13.86 2.96 -4.12
CA ALA A 112 13.18 3.78 -5.12
C ALA A 112 11.86 3.15 -5.59
N VAL A 113 11.81 1.82 -5.73
CA VAL A 113 10.59 1.07 -6.07
C VAL A 113 9.47 1.34 -5.05
N VAL A 114 9.81 1.48 -3.78
CA VAL A 114 8.83 1.77 -2.71
C VAL A 114 8.60 3.27 -2.59
N ALA A 115 9.64 4.08 -2.70
CA ALA A 115 9.58 5.52 -2.47
C ALA A 115 8.69 6.25 -3.49
N ILE A 116 8.69 5.83 -4.75
CA ILE A 116 7.88 6.45 -5.81
C ILE A 116 6.38 6.38 -5.47
N PRO A 117 5.77 5.20 -5.30
CA PRO A 117 4.35 5.13 -4.95
C PRO A 117 4.06 5.68 -3.55
N CYS A 118 5.01 5.56 -2.62
CA CYS A 118 4.88 6.11 -1.27
C CYS A 118 4.74 7.64 -1.30
N ALA A 119 5.57 8.36 -2.07
CA ALA A 119 5.48 9.80 -2.25
C ALA A 119 4.15 10.22 -2.88
N MET A 120 3.68 9.48 -3.90
CA MET A 120 2.40 9.75 -4.55
C MET A 120 1.22 9.56 -3.59
N ILE A 121 1.25 8.51 -2.77
CA ILE A 121 0.20 8.25 -1.77
C ILE A 121 0.27 9.29 -0.64
N ALA A 122 1.46 9.74 -0.24
CA ALA A 122 1.63 10.71 0.85
C ALA A 122 0.86 12.02 0.61
N ILE A 123 0.76 12.46 -0.65
CA ILE A 123 0.00 13.65 -1.06
C ILE A 123 -1.49 13.49 -0.74
N THR A 124 -2.03 12.28 -0.84
CA THR A 124 -3.46 12.01 -0.68
C THR A 124 -3.79 11.36 0.67
N ASN A 125 -2.89 10.57 1.23
CA ASN A 125 -3.11 9.82 2.48
C ASN A 125 -1.79 9.44 3.16
N PHE A 126 -1.34 10.28 4.08
CA PHE A 126 -0.08 10.10 4.79
C PHE A 126 -0.01 8.76 5.58
N SER A 127 -1.11 8.36 6.24
CA SER A 127 -1.15 7.10 7.03
C SER A 127 -0.92 5.87 6.15
N THR A 128 -1.51 5.86 4.94
CA THR A 128 -1.34 4.75 3.99
C THR A 128 0.07 4.74 3.39
N ALA A 129 0.66 5.91 3.15
CA ALA A 129 2.04 6.03 2.71
C ALA A 129 3.01 5.50 3.75
N LEU A 130 2.81 5.84 5.02
CA LEU A 130 3.60 5.33 6.13
C LEU A 130 3.52 3.79 6.23
N LEU A 131 2.31 3.23 6.09
CA LEU A 131 2.13 1.78 6.09
C LEU A 131 2.89 1.11 4.94
N LEU A 132 2.84 1.68 3.73
CA LEU A 132 3.60 1.16 2.58
C LEU A 132 5.10 1.23 2.82
N ALA A 133 5.59 2.35 3.39
CA ALA A 133 7.00 2.51 3.75
C ALA A 133 7.46 1.47 4.78
N LEU A 134 6.63 1.17 5.79
CA LEU A 134 6.92 0.13 6.78
C LEU A 134 6.96 -1.26 6.16
N ILE A 135 6.02 -1.58 5.29
CA ILE A 135 6.01 -2.87 4.57
C ILE A 135 7.28 -3.00 3.70
N GLY A 136 7.59 -1.97 2.91
CA GLY A 136 8.79 -1.95 2.07
C GLY A 136 10.08 -2.07 2.89
N GLY A 137 10.19 -1.32 3.98
CA GLY A 137 11.31 -1.39 4.91
C GLY A 137 11.48 -2.78 5.54
N ALA A 138 10.39 -3.39 6.01
CA ALA A 138 10.41 -4.75 6.55
C ALA A 138 10.85 -5.78 5.51
N MET A 139 10.42 -5.63 4.25
CA MET A 139 10.85 -6.50 3.16
C MET A 139 12.33 -6.36 2.84
N LEU A 140 12.86 -5.13 2.79
CA LEU A 140 14.28 -4.88 2.57
C LEU A 140 15.13 -5.44 3.73
N PHE A 141 14.65 -5.29 4.96
CA PHE A 141 15.28 -5.89 6.13
C PHE A 141 15.29 -7.42 6.05
N ALA A 142 14.16 -8.05 5.73
CA ALA A 142 14.05 -9.50 5.55
C ALA A 142 14.88 -10.03 4.38
N ALA A 143 15.14 -9.19 3.36
CA ALA A 143 16.00 -9.54 2.22
C ALA A 143 17.49 -9.62 2.60
N GLY A 144 17.89 -9.11 3.77
CA GLY A 144 19.25 -9.21 4.28
C GLY A 144 20.16 -8.01 3.93
N PHE A 145 19.58 -6.85 3.66
CA PHE A 145 20.37 -5.62 3.52
C PHE A 145 20.96 -5.19 4.87
N ASP A 146 22.17 -4.64 4.84
CA ASP A 146 22.86 -4.15 6.05
C ASP A 146 22.07 -3.04 6.77
N MET A 147 21.96 -3.16 8.09
CA MET A 147 21.31 -2.16 8.95
C MET A 147 21.90 -0.73 8.79
N LYS A 148 23.15 -0.63 8.36
CA LYS A 148 23.81 0.65 8.08
C LYS A 148 23.07 1.46 7.02
N TYR A 149 22.54 0.81 5.98
CA TYR A 149 21.82 1.46 4.90
C TYR A 149 20.47 2.04 5.38
N PHE A 150 19.82 1.34 6.30
CA PHE A 150 18.59 1.84 6.93
C PHE A 150 18.85 3.08 7.78
N ALA A 151 19.97 3.10 8.53
CA ALA A 151 20.37 4.27 9.32
C ALA A 151 20.65 5.50 8.43
N TYR A 152 21.28 5.31 7.26
CA TYR A 152 21.54 6.40 6.31
C TYR A 152 20.26 7.00 5.72
N VAL A 153 19.21 6.19 5.52
CA VAL A 153 17.95 6.66 4.94
C VAL A 153 16.98 7.16 6.02
N SER A 154 16.91 6.49 7.16
CA SER A 154 16.00 6.89 8.25
C SER A 154 16.45 8.20 8.93
N GLY A 155 17.75 8.44 9.03
CA GLY A 155 18.31 9.65 9.64
C GLY A 155 17.76 10.94 9.02
N PRO A 156 17.90 11.17 7.72
CA PRO A 156 17.35 12.35 7.04
C PRO A 156 15.82 12.45 7.12
N VAL A 157 15.10 11.33 7.03
CA VAL A 157 13.63 11.31 7.07
C VAL A 157 13.11 11.67 8.46
N VAL A 158 13.71 11.11 9.51
CA VAL A 158 13.38 11.46 10.90
C VAL A 158 13.78 12.90 11.21
N GLY A 159 14.96 13.33 10.73
CA GLY A 159 15.44 14.70 10.90
C GLY A 159 14.53 15.72 10.21
N ALA A 160 14.12 15.47 8.96
CA ALA A 160 13.20 16.34 8.25
C ALA A 160 11.81 16.37 8.91
N GLY A 161 11.31 15.22 9.38
CA GLY A 161 10.05 15.15 10.12
C GLY A 161 10.11 15.90 11.45
N ALA A 162 11.18 15.79 12.20
CA ALA A 162 11.38 16.54 13.44
C ALA A 162 11.45 18.05 13.18
N ILE A 163 12.17 18.48 12.15
CA ILE A 163 12.24 19.88 11.74
C ILE A 163 10.86 20.42 11.33
N ALA A 164 10.09 19.65 10.56
CA ALA A 164 8.74 20.03 10.13
C ALA A 164 7.73 20.16 11.30
N ILE A 165 7.97 19.46 12.41
CA ILE A 165 7.16 19.56 13.63
C ILE A 165 7.60 20.72 14.50
N LEU A 166 8.90 21.06 14.49
CA LEU A 166 9.48 22.12 15.33
C LEU A 166 9.40 23.51 14.70
N LEU A 167 9.18 23.61 13.39
CA LEU A 167 8.95 24.87 12.68
C LEU A 167 7.44 25.03 12.47
N PRO A 168 6.77 25.91 13.28
CA PRO A 168 5.34 26.18 13.14
C PRO A 168 5.01 26.95 11.86
#